data_9b5c8afe41d43703d2cbc56f105028b3
#
_entry.id   9b5c8afe41d43703d2cbc56f105028b3
#
_cell.length_a   1.000
_cell.length_b   1.000
_cell.length_c   1.000
_cell.angle_alpha   90.00
_cell.angle_beta   90.00
_cell.angle_gamma   90.00
#
_symmetry.space_group_name_H-M   'P 1'
#
loop_
_entity.id
_entity.type
_entity.pdbx_description
1 polymer ?
#
loop_
_entity_poly.entity_id
_entity_poly.type
_entity_poly.pdbx_seq_one_letter_code
_entity_poly.pdbx_strand_id
1 'polypeptide(L)'
;MPQNEKEMKLEVDCYSGRKADERPVRFRLEERQHLIEEVLDQWYGPHDAFYKVRADDGNLYILRREKSTPEGTWYLVSFRERPRET
;
A
#
# COMPACT_ATOMS: atom_id res chain seq x y z
N MET A 1 -17.89 -16.61 -7.46
CA MET A 1 -17.49 -16.35 -7.16
C MET A 1 -16.95 -15.80 -6.95
N PRO A 2 -16.79 -15.38 -6.78
CA PRO A 2 -16.22 -14.73 -6.53
C PRO A 2 -15.43 -14.39 -6.21
N GLN A 3 -15.08 -13.88 -6.14
CA GLN A 3 -14.35 -13.57 -5.93
C GLN A 3 -13.75 -13.20 -5.34
N ASN A 4 -13.63 -13.02 -5.11
CA ASN A 4 -13.12 -12.62 -4.57
C ASN A 4 -12.20 -12.03 -4.42
N GLU A 5 -12.00 -11.37 -4.46
CA GLU A 5 -11.12 -10.68 -4.36
C GLU A 5 -11.22 -9.98 -3.20
N LYS A 6 -10.94 -10.38 -2.22
CA LYS A 6 -10.88 -9.82 -1.12
C LYS A 6 -9.65 -9.11 -0.97
N GLU A 7 -9.57 -7.90 -0.68
CA GLU A 7 -8.34 -7.17 -0.46
C GLU A 7 -7.77 -7.64 0.85
N MET A 8 -6.50 -7.81 0.90
CA MET A 8 -5.84 -8.32 2.05
C MET A 8 -5.47 -7.19 2.99
N LYS A 9 -5.77 -7.32 4.26
CA LYS A 9 -5.47 -6.28 5.20
C LYS A 9 -3.99 -6.24 5.50
N LEU A 10 -3.40 -5.08 5.57
CA LEU A 10 -1.99 -4.92 5.78
C LEU A 10 -1.71 -4.10 7.01
N GLU A 11 -0.52 -4.26 7.53
CA GLU A 11 -0.04 -3.41 8.58
C GLU A 11 0.95 -2.49 7.91
N VAL A 12 0.77 -1.21 7.98
CA VAL A 12 1.61 -0.25 7.29
C VAL A 12 2.13 0.76 8.27
N ASP A 13 3.42 1.04 8.18
CA ASP A 13 4.01 2.08 9.00
C ASP A 13 4.17 3.31 8.13
N CYS A 14 3.82 4.45 8.64
CA CYS A 14 3.89 5.68 7.88
C CYS A 14 4.85 6.64 8.51
N TYR A 15 5.40 7.50 7.70
CA TYR A 15 6.30 8.50 8.19
C TYR A 15 5.41 9.56 8.77
N SER A 16 5.52 9.85 10.04
CA SER A 16 4.67 10.79 10.58
C SER A 16 5.41 11.97 10.88
N GLY A 17 5.67 12.76 10.15
CA GLY A 17 6.40 13.89 10.35
C GLY A 17 5.61 14.75 11.16
N ARG A 18 5.16 15.82 10.84
CA ARG A 18 4.45 16.55 11.60
C ARG A 18 3.18 16.92 11.07
N LYS A 19 2.78 16.76 10.12
CA LYS A 19 1.63 17.09 9.62
C LYS A 19 0.87 16.03 9.22
N ALA A 20 -0.05 15.96 8.78
CA ALA A 20 -0.76 14.93 8.38
C ALA A 20 -0.42 14.34 7.17
N ASP A 21 0.53 14.64 6.49
CA ASP A 21 0.87 14.05 5.35
C ASP A 21 1.52 12.81 5.57
N GLU A 22 0.94 11.78 6.00
CA GLU A 22 1.56 10.56 6.20
C GLU A 22 1.83 9.83 4.98
N ARG A 23 3.00 9.36 4.75
CA ARG A 23 3.31 8.55 3.63
C ARG A 23 3.69 7.22 4.07
N PRO A 24 3.30 6.12 3.44
CA PRO A 24 3.68 4.78 3.83
C PRO A 24 5.16 4.58 3.59
N VAL A 25 5.89 4.01 4.55
CA VAL A 25 7.29 3.75 4.37
C VAL A 25 7.61 2.28 4.48
N ARG A 26 6.73 1.47 5.05
CA ARG A 26 7.00 0.06 5.18
C ARG A 26 5.70 -0.67 5.40
N PHE A 27 5.57 -1.87 4.91
CA PHE A 27 4.36 -2.63 5.15
C PHE A 27 4.68 -4.09 5.40
N ARG A 28 3.80 -4.79 6.08
CA ARG A 28 4.02 -6.18 6.35
C ARG A 28 2.97 -6.98 5.65
N LEU A 29 3.39 -7.95 4.86
CA LEU A 29 2.50 -8.79 4.12
C LEU A 29 2.85 -10.21 4.45
N GLU A 30 1.91 -10.94 5.05
CA GLU A 30 2.16 -12.33 5.35
C GLU A 30 3.43 -12.56 6.09
N GLU A 31 3.66 -11.87 7.10
CA GLU A 31 4.86 -12.06 7.87
C GLU A 31 6.14 -11.60 7.25
N ARG A 32 6.11 -10.99 6.11
CA ARG A 32 7.29 -10.48 5.52
C ARG A 32 7.19 -9.00 5.53
N GLN A 33 8.19 -8.30 5.93
CA GLN A 33 8.22 -6.87 5.97
C GLN A 33 8.88 -6.31 4.75
N HIS A 34 8.28 -5.34 4.12
CA HIS A 34 8.83 -4.75 2.93
C HIS A 34 8.99 -3.25 3.13
N LEU A 35 10.13 -2.74 2.72
CA LEU A 35 10.36 -1.31 2.78
C LEU A 35 9.90 -0.71 1.48
N ILE A 36 9.30 0.44 1.54
CA ILE A 36 8.84 1.11 0.33
C ILE A 36 9.96 1.98 -0.15
N GLU A 37 10.49 1.66 -1.32
CA GLU A 37 11.58 2.41 -1.87
C GLU A 37 11.11 3.66 -2.56
N GLU A 38 9.93 3.65 -3.10
CA GLU A 38 9.46 4.80 -3.83
C GLU A 38 7.97 4.79 -3.97
N VAL A 39 7.31 5.90 -3.80
CA VAL A 39 5.90 6.01 -4.07
C VAL A 39 5.78 6.51 -5.49
N LEU A 40 5.30 5.67 -6.38
CA LEU A 40 5.27 6.01 -7.78
C LEU A 40 4.06 6.83 -8.16
N ASP A 41 2.97 6.64 -7.47
CA ASP A 41 1.77 7.35 -7.80
C ASP A 41 0.87 7.39 -6.58
N GLN A 42 -0.05 8.31 -6.54
CA GLN A 42 -0.89 8.45 -5.41
C GLN A 42 -2.18 9.11 -5.85
N TRP A 43 -3.29 8.58 -5.49
CA TRP A 43 -4.54 9.22 -5.88
C TRP A 43 -5.57 9.02 -4.76
N TYR A 44 -6.68 9.73 -4.82
CA TYR A 44 -7.63 9.70 -3.78
C TYR A 44 -9.01 9.42 -4.26
N GLY A 45 -9.76 8.61 -3.53
CA GLY A 45 -11.16 8.40 -3.81
C GLY A 45 -11.95 9.14 -2.78
N PRO A 46 -13.23 8.97 -2.75
CA PRO A 46 -14.08 9.68 -1.80
C PRO A 46 -13.76 9.34 -0.37
N HIS A 47 -13.43 8.10 -0.09
CA HIS A 47 -13.17 7.70 1.26
C HIS A 47 -11.84 7.01 1.41
N ASP A 48 -11.03 7.02 0.41
CA ASP A 48 -9.80 6.25 0.41
C ASP A 48 -8.64 7.01 -0.18
N ALA A 49 -7.47 6.56 0.12
CA ALA A 49 -6.28 7.07 -0.56
C ALA A 49 -5.55 5.86 -1.09
N PHE A 50 -5.01 5.96 -2.27
CA PHE A 50 -4.31 4.86 -2.90
C PHE A 50 -2.87 5.25 -3.18
N TYR A 51 -1.97 4.29 -3.02
CA TYR A 51 -0.56 4.54 -3.27
C TYR A 51 0.01 3.41 -4.09
N LYS A 52 0.65 3.73 -5.20
CA LYS A 52 1.32 2.75 -5.99
C LYS A 52 2.76 2.85 -5.61
N VAL A 53 3.33 1.81 -5.07
CA VAL A 53 4.67 1.85 -4.53
C VAL A 53 5.55 0.76 -5.08
N ARG A 54 6.86 0.98 -5.05
CA ARG A 54 7.81 -0.05 -5.36
C ARG A 54 8.46 -0.44 -4.05
N ALA A 55 8.45 -1.70 -3.72
CA ALA A 55 9.01 -2.17 -2.48
C ALA A 55 10.45 -2.64 -2.69
N ASP A 56 11.11 -3.00 -1.60
CA ASP A 56 12.52 -3.38 -1.66
C ASP A 56 12.74 -4.69 -2.36
N ASP A 57 11.70 -5.45 -2.68
CA ASP A 57 11.86 -6.65 -3.47
C ASP A 57 11.74 -6.32 -4.95
N GLY A 58 11.56 -5.06 -5.30
CA GLY A 58 11.46 -4.66 -6.68
C GLY A 58 10.08 -4.78 -7.28
N ASN A 59 9.14 -5.28 -6.52
CA ASN A 59 7.80 -5.48 -7.06
C ASN A 59 6.92 -4.27 -6.80
N LEU A 60 5.84 -4.18 -7.52
CA LEU A 60 4.94 -3.06 -7.40
C LEU A 60 3.69 -3.45 -6.65
N TYR A 61 3.27 -2.59 -5.79
CA TYR A 61 2.09 -2.87 -4.98
C TYR A 61 1.18 -1.64 -5.00
N ILE A 62 -0.11 -1.87 -4.93
CA ILE A 62 -1.05 -0.78 -4.79
C ILE A 62 -1.72 -0.95 -3.45
N LEU A 63 -1.54 0.01 -2.59
CA LEU A 63 -2.04 -0.04 -1.24
C LEU A 63 -3.19 0.95 -1.10
N ARG A 64 -4.23 0.57 -0.38
CA ARG A 64 -5.37 1.45 -0.19
C ARG A 64 -5.50 1.75 1.30
N ARG A 65 -5.63 2.99 1.64
CA ARG A 65 -5.84 3.36 3.01
C ARG A 65 -7.27 3.82 3.14
N GLU A 66 -8.04 3.17 4.00
CA GLU A 66 -9.41 3.53 4.19
C GLU A 66 -9.47 4.63 5.19
N LYS A 67 -9.99 5.77 4.83
CA LYS A 67 -9.98 6.89 5.69
C LYS A 67 -11.24 7.04 6.49
N SER A 68 -12.20 6.18 6.34
CA SER A 68 -13.43 6.30 7.07
C SER A 68 -13.28 5.86 8.51
N THR A 69 -12.19 5.22 8.87
CA THR A 69 -11.98 4.82 10.24
C THR A 69 -10.89 5.68 10.83
N PRO A 70 -10.90 5.90 12.09
CA PRO A 70 -9.87 6.74 12.69
C PRO A 70 -8.49 6.19 12.51
N GLU A 71 -8.32 4.89 12.52
CA GLU A 71 -7.03 4.37 12.38
C GLU A 71 -6.56 4.28 11.00
N GLY A 72 -7.43 4.38 10.03
CA GLY A 72 -6.97 4.31 8.65
C GLY A 72 -6.46 2.94 8.30
N THR A 73 -7.33 1.97 8.17
CA THR A 73 -6.91 0.61 7.86
C THR A 73 -6.37 0.52 6.45
N TRP A 74 -5.32 -0.24 6.29
CA TRP A 74 -4.70 -0.39 4.98
C TRP A 74 -4.99 -1.76 4.39
N TYR A 75 -5.05 -1.80 3.07
CA TYR A 75 -5.31 -3.04 2.36
C TYR A 75 -4.43 -3.14 1.13
N LEU A 76 -4.10 -4.35 0.74
CA LEU A 76 -3.37 -4.57 -0.50
C LEU A 76 -4.39 -4.74 -1.58
N VAL A 77 -4.39 -3.85 -2.55
CA VAL A 77 -5.34 -3.92 -3.64
C VAL A 77 -4.78 -4.73 -4.77
N SER A 78 -3.51 -4.60 -5.04
CA SER A 78 -2.94 -5.26 -6.19
C SER A 78 -1.46 -5.44 -6.02
N PHE A 79 -0.92 -6.51 -6.58
CA PHE A 79 0.48 -6.80 -6.50
C PHE A 79 0.95 -7.15 -7.88
N ARG A 80 2.07 -6.61 -8.35
CA ARG A 80 2.56 -6.92 -9.64
C ARG A 80 4.03 -7.10 -9.59
N GLU A 81 4.52 -8.21 -10.12
CA GLU A 81 5.91 -8.44 -10.14
C GLU A 81 6.54 -7.50 -11.10
N ARG A 82 7.76 -7.12 -10.87
CA ARG A 82 8.45 -6.28 -11.76
C ARG A 82 8.59 -6.93 -13.06
N PRO A 83 8.34 -6.31 -14.15
CA PRO A 83 8.42 -6.91 -15.44
C PRO A 83 9.80 -7.40 -15.69
N ARG A 84 9.96 -8.57 -16.33
CA ARG A 84 11.17 -9.07 -16.63
C ARG A 84 11.60 -8.51 -17.84
N GLU A 85 12.66 -8.15 -18.00
CA GLU A 85 13.15 -7.62 -19.16
C GLU A 85 13.55 -8.62 -20.00
N THR A 86 13.35 -8.85 -21.05
CA THR A 86 13.81 -9.93 -21.85
C THR A 86 14.50 -9.48 -22.95
#